data_63a307dd3dad899e5677d081f52c9b98
#
_entry.id   63a307dd3dad899e5677d081f52c9b98
#
_cell.length_a   1.000
_cell.length_b   1.000
_cell.length_c   1.000
_cell.angle_alpha   90.00
_cell.angle_beta   90.00
_cell.angle_gamma   90.00
#
_symmetry.space_group_name_H-M   'P 1'
#
loop_
_entity.id
_entity.type
_entity.pdbx_description
1 polymer ?
#
loop_
_entity_poly.entity_id
_entity_poly.type
_entity_poly.pdbx_seq_one_letter_code
_entity_poly.pdbx_strand_id
1 'polypeptide(L)' 'MSENRSFEELQRELEDVVARLERGDVPVDDAIALFRRGEELYRACVARLESAELQIEQLTRSEGNGGSGPQ' A
#
# COMPACT_ATOMS: atom_id res chain seq x y z
N MET A 1 13.65 6.18 -2.56
CA MET A 1 14.21 5.69 -1.84
C MET A 1 13.61 5.26 -0.75
N SER A 2 12.90 5.91 -0.21
CA SER A 2 12.39 5.55 0.94
C SER A 2 11.51 4.41 0.83
N GLU A 3 11.13 3.96 -0.29
CA GLU A 3 10.20 2.92 -0.31
C GLU A 3 10.80 1.58 -0.42
N ASN A 4 11.91 1.36 0.22
CA ASN A 4 12.48 0.07 0.34
C ASN A 4 11.78 -0.73 1.39
N ARG A 5 10.88 -0.17 2.13
CA ARG A 5 10.25 -0.89 3.22
C ARG A 5 9.27 -1.91 2.69
N SER A 6 9.01 -2.95 3.48
CA SER A 6 8.09 -3.97 3.07
C SER A 6 6.67 -3.45 3.09
N PHE A 7 5.78 -4.15 2.43
CA PHE A 7 4.38 -3.76 2.41
C PHE A 7 3.82 -3.74 3.83
N GLU A 8 4.20 -4.71 4.65
CA GLU A 8 3.70 -4.76 6.03
C GLU A 8 4.16 -3.55 6.83
N GLU A 9 5.38 -3.09 6.58
CA GLU A 9 5.86 -1.94 7.29
C GLU A 9 5.12 -0.68 6.85
N LEU A 10 4.89 -0.55 5.56
CA LEU A 10 4.15 0.59 5.04
C LEU A 10 2.73 0.59 5.57
N GLN A 11 2.12 -0.58 5.60
CA GLN A 11 0.75 -0.69 6.07
C GLN A 11 0.65 -0.35 7.55
N ARG A 12 1.61 -0.79 8.33
CA ARG A 12 1.61 -0.50 9.75
C ARG A 12 1.73 0.99 10.01
N GLU A 13 2.59 1.65 9.26
CA GLU A 13 2.74 3.08 9.43
C GLU A 13 1.48 3.81 8.98
N LEU A 14 0.84 3.35 7.92
CA LEU A 14 -0.40 3.96 7.47
C LEU A 14 -1.48 3.81 8.53
N GLU A 15 -1.58 2.64 9.12
CA GLU A 15 -2.57 2.40 10.17
C GLU A 15 -2.31 3.31 11.37
N ASP A 16 -1.05 3.56 11.68
CA ASP A 16 -0.70 4.41 12.77
C ASP A 16 -1.12 5.86 12.48
N VAL A 17 -0.90 6.31 11.26
CA VAL A 17 -1.29 7.65 10.87
C VAL A 17 -2.81 7.80 10.94
N VAL A 18 -3.53 6.81 10.44
CA VAL A 18 -4.98 6.86 10.46
C VAL A 18 -5.49 6.87 11.90
N ALA A 19 -4.89 6.08 12.77
CA ALA A 19 -5.31 6.04 14.16
C ALA A 19 -5.13 7.40 14.83
N ARG A 20 -4.04 8.07 14.51
CA ARG A 20 -3.82 9.37 15.08
C ARG A 20 -4.83 10.38 14.58
N LEU A 21 -5.16 10.32 13.30
CA LEU A 21 -6.15 11.21 12.74
C LEU A 21 -7.52 10.94 13.34
N GLU A 22 -7.82 9.69 13.55
CA GLU A 22 -9.12 9.32 14.09
C GLU A 22 -9.29 9.77 15.53
N ARG A 23 -8.21 9.83 16.27
CA ARG A 23 -8.34 10.30 17.64
C ARG A 23 -8.72 11.76 17.69
N GLY A 24 -8.31 12.53 16.70
CA GLY A 24 -8.70 13.91 16.62
C GLY A 24 -8.09 14.81 17.66
N ASP A 25 -7.01 14.36 18.29
CA ASP A 25 -6.41 15.17 19.33
C ASP A 25 -5.14 15.83 18.86
N VAL A 26 -4.92 15.99 17.58
CA VAL A 26 -3.74 16.68 17.08
C VAL A 26 -4.12 18.05 16.58
N PRO A 27 -3.23 19.00 16.67
CA PRO A 27 -3.50 20.33 16.13
C PRO A 27 -3.77 20.25 14.62
N VAL A 28 -4.48 21.23 14.13
CA VAL A 28 -4.89 21.22 12.73
C VAL A 28 -3.71 21.11 11.77
N ASP A 29 -2.64 21.86 12.04
CA ASP A 29 -1.49 21.81 11.16
C ASP A 29 -0.86 20.44 11.14
N ASP A 30 -0.83 19.79 12.30
CA ASP A 30 -0.27 18.46 12.37
C ASP A 30 -1.19 17.46 11.69
N ALA A 31 -2.49 17.67 11.79
CA ALA A 31 -3.43 16.79 11.13
C ALA A 31 -3.26 16.85 9.62
N ILE A 32 -3.00 18.04 9.08
CA ILE A 32 -2.79 18.18 7.65
C ILE A 32 -1.53 17.42 7.24
N ALA A 33 -0.46 17.56 8.03
CA ALA A 33 0.77 16.85 7.72
C ALA A 33 0.57 15.34 7.79
N LEU A 34 -0.18 14.89 8.78
CA LEU A 34 -0.46 13.47 8.90
C LEU A 34 -1.29 12.97 7.72
N PHE A 35 -2.25 13.78 7.29
CA PHE A 35 -3.07 13.39 6.16
C PHE A 35 -2.21 13.24 4.90
N ARG A 36 -1.30 14.15 4.68
CA ARG A 36 -0.42 14.06 3.54
C ARG A 36 0.48 12.85 3.63
N ARG A 37 0.99 12.60 4.83
CA ARG A 37 1.82 11.43 5.03
C ARG A 37 1.00 10.16 4.76
N GLY A 38 -0.25 10.13 5.19
CA GLY A 38 -1.11 9.00 4.95
C GLY A 38 -1.33 8.78 3.46
N GLU A 39 -1.47 9.85 2.70
CA GLU A 39 -1.63 9.72 1.26
C GLU A 39 -0.41 9.13 0.62
N GLU A 40 0.78 9.55 1.05
CA GLU A 40 2.01 9.00 0.51
C GLU A 40 2.14 7.53 0.81
N LEU A 41 1.80 7.16 2.04
CA LEU A 41 1.88 5.76 2.44
C LEU A 41 0.86 4.92 1.69
N TYR A 42 -0.32 5.48 1.50
CA TYR A 42 -1.36 4.77 0.77
C TYR A 42 -0.91 4.51 -0.66
N ARG A 43 -0.33 5.51 -1.32
CA ARG A 43 0.14 5.33 -2.67
C ARG A 43 1.25 4.29 -2.76
N ALA A 44 2.13 4.28 -1.77
CA ALA A 44 3.19 3.30 -1.73
C ALA A 44 2.62 1.90 -1.56
N CYS A 45 1.59 1.76 -0.73
CA CYS A 45 0.97 0.46 -0.53
C CYS A 45 0.29 -0.01 -1.81
N VAL A 46 -0.41 0.90 -2.48
CA VAL A 46 -1.10 0.53 -3.71
C VAL A 46 -0.09 0.11 -4.77
N ALA A 47 1.01 0.84 -4.88
CA ALA A 47 2.03 0.50 -5.84
C ALA A 47 2.61 -0.88 -5.59
N ARG A 48 2.80 -1.23 -4.30
CA ARG A 48 3.31 -2.53 -3.97
C ARG A 48 2.30 -3.61 -4.30
N LEU A 49 1.04 -3.35 -4.05
CA LEU A 49 0.01 -4.31 -4.34
C LEU A 49 -0.13 -4.53 -5.84
N GLU A 50 -0.06 -3.48 -6.61
CA GLU A 50 -0.15 -3.59 -8.05
C GLU A 50 1.01 -4.40 -8.60
N SER A 51 2.18 -4.17 -8.07
CA SER A 51 3.35 -4.89 -8.49
C SER A 51 3.21 -6.37 -8.14
N ALA A 52 2.72 -6.65 -6.96
CA ALA A 52 2.52 -8.02 -6.53
C ALA A 52 1.47 -8.72 -7.39
N GLU A 53 0.42 -8.02 -7.73
CA GLU A 53 -0.62 -8.59 -8.57
C GLU A 53 -0.09 -8.92 -9.95
N LEU A 54 0.74 -8.07 -10.49
CA LEU A 54 1.32 -8.33 -11.78
C LEU A 54 2.23 -9.54 -11.72
N GLN A 55 2.99 -9.67 -10.68
CA GLN A 55 3.87 -10.81 -10.53
C GLN A 55 3.07 -12.10 -10.41
N ILE A 56 2.00 -12.07 -9.66
CA ILE A 56 1.15 -13.24 -9.50
C ILE A 56 0.51 -13.60 -10.82
N GLU A 57 0.06 -12.59 -11.56
CA GLU A 57 -0.54 -12.82 -12.83
C GLU A 57 0.43 -13.46 -13.79
N GLN A 58 1.65 -13.02 -13.79
CA GLN A 58 2.66 -13.57 -14.67
C GLN A 58 2.97 -15.01 -14.30
N LEU A 59 3.05 -15.31 -13.05
CA LEU A 59 3.31 -16.66 -12.63
C LEU A 59 2.14 -17.58 -13.02
N THR A 60 0.95 -17.14 -12.81
CA THR A 60 -0.21 -17.91 -13.14
C THR A 60 -0.29 -18.13 -14.65
N ARG A 61 0.00 -17.10 -15.39
CA ARG A 61 -0.06 -17.21 -16.80
C ARG A 61 0.98 -18.17 -17.33
N SER A 62 2.14 -18.16 -16.76
CA SER A 62 3.19 -18.98 -17.14
C SER A 62 2.87 -20.41 -16.84
N GLU A 63 2.36 -20.68 -15.66
CA GLU A 63 2.10 -21.99 -15.31
C GLU A 63 0.85 -22.48 -15.87
N GLY A 64 -0.15 -21.76 -15.86
CA GLY A 64 -1.35 -22.25 -16.29
C GLY A 64 -1.60 -22.05 -17.63
N ASN A 65 -0.69 -21.62 -18.32
CA ASN A 65 -0.94 -21.30 -19.50
C ASN A 65 -1.60 -22.27 -20.20
N GLY A 66 -1.27 -23.32 -20.04
CA GLY A 66 -1.91 -24.22 -20.68
C GLY A 66 -3.30 -24.20 -20.40
N GLY A 67 -3.62 -24.21 -19.29
CA GLY A 67 -4.88 -24.39 -19.06
C GLY A 67 -5.66 -23.31 -19.03
N SER A 68 -5.26 -22.43 -18.64
CA SER A 68 -6.08 -21.56 -18.43
C SER A 68 -6.84 -20.99 -19.25
N GLY A 69 -6.82 -21.10 -20.05
CA GLY A 69 -7.59 -20.55 -20.82
C GLY A 69 -8.43 -19.57 -20.43
N PRO A 70 -9.16 -19.60 -19.85
CA PRO A 70 -10.10 -18.76 -19.65
C PRO A 70 -9.67 -17.58 -19.45
N GLN A 71 -9.28 -17.46 -19.40
CA GLN A 71 -8.95 -16.56 -19.20
C GLN A 71 -9.22 -15.88 -19.74
#